data_edcb984333c33f00a7e67d693a21b865
#
_entry.id   edcb984333c33f00a7e67d693a21b865
#
_cell.length_a   1.000
_cell.length_b   1.000
_cell.length_c   1.000
_cell.angle_alpha   90.00
_cell.angle_beta   90.00
_cell.angle_gamma   90.00
#
_symmetry.space_group_name_H-M   'P 1'
#
loop_
_entity.id
_entity.type
_entity.pdbx_description
1 polymer ?
#
loop_
_entity_poly.entity_id
_entity_poly.type
_entity_poly.pdbx_seq_one_letter_code
_entity_poly.pdbx_strand_id
1 'polypeptide(L)'
;MFFKSKKEEPKKEESTTNVDLAIITQMSQDFARSLDLSETLQTALEVIILRMNAQAANIFLIEEKKKVFQCIASKYQAYLEDYEIPLTEGVMGKAVQQKKCIRVGDVRKDTREIAEFYFDLDNKTNFTTYSVLCSPLIVANECIGVIQCLNKKTANKLFEEGDRQLLETLSAPAALAIRNARMAKELVDKNRMQKEIELVGEIQKSLLSQNQKQPFPIAGINIPAKVVSGDFYNFSDLGNGKYGFTVADVSGKGIKSSLLMSKASSLYRCLSKTMFSTKELLNLLNNEICETASRGMFVTMLIGIYDSNKKEILISNAGHEPPLILSKDGKFSSFEESGPPLGIQGKIQYTEKVLPFSESSIYIFTDGITEIKNPSGSMLGAEGFKDYIIKHQKTPNNKRLELIIDEVLQSGRIQKDDLTILVVDEKI
;
A
#
# COMPACT_ATOMS: atom_id res chain seq x y z
N MET A 1 2.41 28.83 -85.01
CA MET A 1 1.91 27.81 -84.05
C MET A 1 2.91 27.73 -82.93
N PHE A 2 2.60 28.33 -81.80
CA PHE A 2 3.52 28.36 -80.65
C PHE A 2 3.19 27.26 -79.68
N PHE A 3 4.11 26.36 -79.45
CA PHE A 3 4.04 25.41 -78.35
C PHE A 3 4.62 26.05 -77.06
N LYS A 4 3.76 26.24 -76.04
CA LYS A 4 4.15 26.60 -74.67
C LYS A 4 4.58 25.33 -73.97
N SER A 5 5.83 25.22 -73.55
CA SER A 5 6.31 24.24 -72.62
C SER A 5 5.84 24.58 -71.21
N LYS A 6 5.09 23.68 -70.54
CA LYS A 6 4.83 23.72 -69.10
C LYS A 6 6.11 23.36 -68.39
N LYS A 7 6.61 24.23 -67.50
CA LYS A 7 7.60 23.92 -66.49
C LYS A 7 6.91 23.12 -65.40
N GLU A 8 7.34 21.92 -65.13
CA GLU A 8 7.01 21.14 -63.97
C GLU A 8 7.78 21.75 -62.77
N GLU A 9 7.05 22.13 -61.69
CA GLU A 9 7.61 22.49 -60.39
C GLU A 9 8.03 21.21 -59.64
N PRO A 10 9.11 21.23 -58.84
CA PRO A 10 9.65 20.03 -58.25
C PRO A 10 8.85 19.56 -57.03
N LYS A 11 8.47 18.27 -57.01
CA LYS A 11 7.92 17.52 -55.88
C LYS A 11 8.93 17.47 -54.73
N LYS A 12 8.94 18.47 -53.84
CA LYS A 12 9.81 18.47 -52.66
C LYS A 12 9.07 18.29 -51.32
N GLU A 13 7.75 18.39 -51.29
CA GLU A 13 6.96 18.27 -50.06
C GLU A 13 6.48 16.85 -49.70
N GLU A 14 6.32 15.95 -50.66
CA GLU A 14 5.84 14.59 -50.39
C GLU A 14 6.89 13.65 -49.78
N SER A 15 8.19 13.93 -49.96
CA SER A 15 9.25 13.06 -49.44
C SER A 15 9.54 13.26 -47.94
N THR A 16 9.35 14.45 -47.42
CA THR A 16 9.59 14.81 -46.01
C THR A 16 8.51 14.21 -45.09
N THR A 17 7.25 14.33 -45.49
CA THR A 17 6.10 13.81 -44.71
C THR A 17 6.11 12.31 -44.54
N ASN A 18 6.52 11.55 -45.53
CA ASN A 18 6.63 10.08 -45.46
C ASN A 18 7.78 9.61 -44.56
N VAL A 19 8.90 10.34 -44.51
CA VAL A 19 10.05 10.03 -43.65
C VAL A 19 9.69 10.33 -42.19
N ASP A 20 8.98 11.39 -41.91
CA ASP A 20 8.55 11.76 -40.55
C ASP A 20 7.55 10.74 -40.00
N LEU A 21 6.62 10.25 -40.82
CA LEU A 21 5.65 9.22 -40.41
C LEU A 21 6.34 7.86 -40.06
N ALA A 22 7.33 7.46 -40.85
CA ALA A 22 8.10 6.24 -40.61
C ALA A 22 8.88 6.33 -39.30
N ILE A 23 9.42 7.50 -38.96
CA ILE A 23 10.16 7.72 -37.72
C ILE A 23 9.24 7.69 -36.51
N ILE A 24 8.08 8.33 -36.59
CA ILE A 24 7.07 8.29 -35.52
C ILE A 24 6.64 6.85 -35.25
N THR A 25 6.43 6.07 -36.32
CA THR A 25 6.06 4.67 -36.19
C THR A 25 7.18 3.85 -35.57
N GLN A 26 8.43 4.05 -36.00
CA GLN A 26 9.60 3.38 -35.46
C GLN A 26 9.81 3.73 -33.98
N MET A 27 9.78 5.02 -33.63
CA MET A 27 9.87 5.46 -32.23
C MET A 27 8.76 4.88 -31.36
N SER A 28 7.52 4.86 -31.86
CA SER A 28 6.40 4.25 -31.13
C SER A 28 6.61 2.76 -30.88
N GLN A 29 7.22 2.04 -31.84
CA GLN A 29 7.55 0.63 -31.71
C GLN A 29 8.72 0.40 -30.75
N ASP A 30 9.77 1.20 -30.81
CA ASP A 30 10.94 1.10 -29.95
C ASP A 30 10.57 1.42 -28.50
N PHE A 31 9.74 2.45 -28.29
CA PHE A 31 9.18 2.78 -27.00
C PHE A 31 8.25 1.68 -26.41
N ALA A 32 7.50 0.99 -27.27
CA ALA A 32 6.62 -0.09 -26.83
C ALA A 32 7.38 -1.37 -26.40
N ARG A 33 8.64 -1.53 -26.82
CA ARG A 33 9.47 -2.69 -26.53
C ARG A 33 10.27 -2.58 -25.25
N SER A 34 10.67 -1.37 -24.85
CA SER A 34 11.45 -1.16 -23.63
C SER A 34 10.53 -0.95 -22.43
N LEU A 35 10.72 -1.78 -21.38
CA LEU A 35 10.10 -1.62 -20.07
C LEU A 35 10.98 -0.77 -19.13
N ASP A 36 12.21 -0.45 -19.54
CA ASP A 36 13.12 0.41 -18.81
C ASP A 36 12.91 1.87 -19.21
N LEU A 37 12.41 2.66 -18.24
CA LEU A 37 12.15 4.08 -18.42
C LEU A 37 13.44 4.83 -18.81
N SER A 38 14.58 4.51 -18.20
CA SER A 38 15.84 5.21 -18.43
C SER A 38 16.35 4.98 -19.84
N GLU A 39 16.34 3.75 -20.32
CA GLU A 39 16.74 3.41 -21.69
C GLU A 39 15.80 4.07 -22.72
N THR A 40 14.48 4.02 -22.47
CA THR A 40 13.47 4.65 -23.31
C THR A 40 13.71 6.17 -23.45
N LEU A 41 14.02 6.86 -22.34
CA LEU A 41 14.26 8.28 -22.32
C LEU A 41 15.55 8.68 -23.04
N GLN A 42 16.63 7.92 -22.84
CA GLN A 42 17.92 8.18 -23.53
C GLN A 42 17.76 8.01 -25.04
N THR A 43 17.12 6.95 -25.48
CA THR A 43 16.82 6.73 -26.92
C THR A 43 15.97 7.85 -27.51
N ALA A 44 14.92 8.29 -26.79
CA ALA A 44 14.10 9.41 -27.22
C ALA A 44 14.92 10.69 -27.40
N LEU A 45 15.77 11.03 -26.42
CA LEU A 45 16.62 12.21 -26.51
C LEU A 45 17.59 12.15 -27.67
N GLU A 46 18.20 11.00 -27.95
CA GLU A 46 19.13 10.85 -29.09
C GLU A 46 18.45 11.12 -30.43
N VAL A 47 17.27 10.53 -30.63
CA VAL A 47 16.49 10.74 -31.85
C VAL A 47 16.07 12.22 -31.98
N ILE A 48 15.59 12.81 -30.88
CA ILE A 48 15.17 14.22 -30.87
C ILE A 48 16.35 15.14 -31.18
N ILE A 49 17.50 14.99 -30.54
CA ILE A 49 18.70 15.82 -30.79
C ILE A 49 19.13 15.73 -32.26
N LEU A 50 19.18 14.51 -32.80
CA LEU A 50 19.58 14.29 -34.18
C LEU A 50 18.61 14.98 -35.13
N ARG A 51 17.33 14.81 -34.93
CA ARG A 51 16.29 15.40 -35.82
C ARG A 51 16.15 16.91 -35.70
N MET A 52 16.24 17.40 -34.47
CA MET A 52 16.19 18.85 -34.21
C MET A 52 17.52 19.53 -34.60
N ASN A 53 18.57 18.78 -34.90
CA ASN A 53 19.93 19.31 -35.05
C ASN A 53 20.26 20.28 -33.89
N ALA A 54 19.96 19.83 -32.65
CA ALA A 54 20.15 20.59 -31.42
C ALA A 54 21.49 20.29 -30.77
N GLN A 55 22.02 21.20 -29.97
CA GLN A 55 23.25 20.98 -29.21
C GLN A 55 23.01 20.09 -27.98
N ALA A 56 21.87 20.28 -27.31
CA ALA A 56 21.46 19.49 -26.14
C ALA A 56 19.94 19.32 -26.12
N ALA A 57 19.47 18.31 -25.40
CA ALA A 57 18.06 18.15 -25.06
C ALA A 57 17.90 17.52 -23.68
N ASN A 58 16.82 17.91 -23.03
CA ASN A 58 16.45 17.46 -21.69
C ASN A 58 14.97 17.05 -21.64
N ILE A 59 14.65 16.08 -20.78
CA ILE A 59 13.29 15.72 -20.43
C ILE A 59 13.09 16.00 -18.95
N PHE A 60 12.08 16.80 -18.66
CA PHE A 60 11.65 17.11 -17.32
C PHE A 60 10.25 16.55 -17.09
N LEU A 61 10.03 15.84 -15.99
CA LEU A 61 8.69 15.44 -15.57
C LEU A 61 8.18 16.34 -14.44
N ILE A 62 6.86 16.45 -14.37
CA ILE A 62 6.19 17.17 -13.30
C ILE A 62 6.13 16.29 -12.06
N GLU A 63 6.63 16.79 -10.93
CA GLU A 63 6.44 16.25 -9.60
C GLU A 63 5.36 17.09 -8.89
N GLU A 64 4.11 16.61 -8.93
CA GLU A 64 2.96 17.38 -8.46
C GLU A 64 3.01 17.72 -6.97
N LYS A 65 3.52 16.78 -6.14
CA LYS A 65 3.59 16.98 -4.68
C LYS A 65 4.50 18.14 -4.32
N LYS A 66 5.60 18.31 -5.04
CA LYS A 66 6.59 19.37 -4.82
C LYS A 66 6.31 20.61 -5.67
N LYS A 67 5.45 20.52 -6.67
CA LYS A 67 5.18 21.56 -7.69
C LYS A 67 6.44 22.02 -8.44
N VAL A 68 7.27 21.05 -8.84
CA VAL A 68 8.51 21.29 -9.55
C VAL A 68 8.63 20.42 -10.80
N PHE A 69 9.47 20.85 -11.74
CA PHE A 69 10.03 20.01 -12.78
C PHE A 69 11.25 19.28 -12.22
N GLN A 70 11.31 17.98 -12.38
CA GLN A 70 12.47 17.15 -12.10
C GLN A 70 13.09 16.69 -13.42
N CYS A 71 14.38 16.92 -13.62
CA CYS A 71 15.08 16.40 -14.78
C CYS A 71 15.27 14.89 -14.63
N ILE A 72 14.76 14.14 -15.60
CA ILE A 72 14.83 12.66 -15.59
C ILE A 72 15.74 12.11 -16.68
N ALA A 73 16.04 12.91 -17.69
CA ALA A 73 17.01 12.59 -18.72
C ALA A 73 17.62 13.87 -19.33
N SER A 74 18.91 13.85 -19.53
CA SER A 74 19.68 14.93 -20.12
C SER A 74 20.75 14.37 -21.06
N LYS A 75 20.93 15.00 -22.21
CA LYS A 75 22.00 14.64 -23.16
C LYS A 75 22.76 15.88 -23.58
N TYR A 76 24.09 15.84 -23.48
CA TYR A 76 25.04 16.90 -23.81
C TYR A 76 24.95 18.19 -22.95
N GLN A 77 24.19 18.15 -21.86
CA GLN A 77 24.24 19.14 -20.80
C GLN A 77 24.54 18.39 -19.49
N ALA A 78 25.59 18.79 -18.78
CA ALA A 78 26.09 18.04 -17.64
C ALA A 78 25.17 18.16 -16.41
N TYR A 79 25.01 17.08 -15.68
CA TYR A 79 24.44 16.94 -14.31
C TYR A 79 23.18 17.77 -14.00
N LEU A 80 22.03 17.30 -14.53
CA LEU A 80 20.72 17.86 -14.16
C LEU A 80 19.84 16.87 -13.37
N GLU A 81 20.30 15.66 -13.08
CA GLU A 81 19.45 14.58 -12.57
C GLU A 81 18.76 14.90 -11.23
N ASP A 82 19.33 15.80 -10.41
CA ASP A 82 18.73 16.21 -9.14
C ASP A 82 18.21 17.66 -9.14
N TYR A 83 18.07 18.28 -10.34
CA TYR A 83 17.70 19.67 -10.41
C TYR A 83 16.18 19.86 -10.44
N GLU A 84 15.65 20.59 -9.44
CA GLU A 84 14.24 20.94 -9.31
C GLU A 84 14.02 22.38 -9.75
N ILE A 85 13.07 22.59 -10.70
CA ILE A 85 12.69 23.90 -11.22
C ILE A 85 11.21 24.12 -10.89
N PRO A 86 10.82 25.28 -10.33
CA PRO A 86 9.42 25.59 -10.09
C PRO A 86 8.57 25.49 -11.36
N LEU A 87 7.35 24.95 -11.26
CA LEU A 87 6.45 24.74 -12.43
C LEU A 87 6.01 26.04 -13.11
N THR A 88 6.13 27.17 -12.44
CA THR A 88 5.70 28.47 -12.94
C THR A 88 6.80 29.22 -13.68
N GLU A 89 8.05 28.74 -13.63
CA GLU A 89 9.18 29.50 -14.12
C GLU A 89 9.63 29.11 -15.52
N GLY A 90 10.13 30.08 -16.21
CA GLY A 90 10.80 29.96 -17.50
C GLY A 90 9.91 29.50 -18.66
N VAL A 91 10.57 29.20 -19.78
CA VAL A 91 9.91 28.70 -21.00
C VAL A 91 9.15 27.39 -20.73
N MET A 92 9.64 26.56 -19.84
CA MET A 92 9.01 25.26 -19.47
C MET A 92 7.66 25.50 -18.79
N GLY A 93 7.61 26.40 -17.79
CA GLY A 93 6.37 26.73 -17.07
C GLY A 93 5.30 27.28 -18.03
N LYS A 94 5.69 28.17 -18.94
CA LYS A 94 4.78 28.72 -19.95
C LYS A 94 4.31 27.65 -20.95
N ALA A 95 5.18 26.71 -21.37
CA ALA A 95 4.80 25.62 -22.28
C ALA A 95 3.74 24.69 -21.63
N VAL A 96 3.88 24.38 -20.34
CA VAL A 96 2.90 23.59 -19.58
C VAL A 96 1.59 24.35 -19.43
N GLN A 97 1.64 25.61 -19.01
CA GLN A 97 0.45 26.44 -18.80
C GLN A 97 -0.39 26.60 -20.07
N GLN A 98 0.27 26.84 -21.21
CA GLN A 98 -0.41 27.04 -22.50
C GLN A 98 -0.69 25.73 -23.24
N LYS A 99 -0.11 24.62 -22.80
CA LYS A 99 -0.15 23.30 -23.48
C LYS A 99 0.28 23.41 -24.96
N LYS A 100 1.29 24.22 -25.23
CA LYS A 100 1.81 24.47 -26.58
C LYS A 100 3.32 24.46 -26.63
N CYS A 101 3.87 24.05 -27.75
CA CYS A 101 5.30 24.14 -27.97
C CYS A 101 5.71 25.62 -28.11
N ILE A 102 6.70 26.03 -27.33
CA ILE A 102 7.22 27.38 -27.30
C ILE A 102 8.60 27.42 -27.94
N ARG A 103 8.79 28.36 -28.87
CA ARG A 103 10.05 28.61 -29.53
C ARG A 103 10.59 29.98 -29.12
N VAL A 104 11.81 30.01 -28.59
CA VAL A 104 12.56 31.23 -28.27
C VAL A 104 13.78 31.28 -29.15
N GLY A 105 13.96 32.39 -29.90
CA GLY A 105 15.08 32.56 -30.78
C GLY A 105 16.38 32.82 -30.00
N ASP A 106 16.60 34.08 -29.60
CA ASP A 106 17.72 34.44 -28.74
C ASP A 106 17.20 34.77 -27.34
N VAL A 107 17.49 33.87 -26.35
CA VAL A 107 16.98 34.00 -24.97
C VAL A 107 17.42 35.29 -24.27
N ARG A 108 18.45 35.99 -24.79
CA ARG A 108 18.92 37.26 -24.24
C ARG A 108 18.31 38.49 -24.90
N LYS A 109 17.69 38.33 -26.06
CA LYS A 109 17.12 39.43 -26.86
C LYS A 109 15.61 39.36 -26.94
N ASP A 110 15.01 38.20 -26.71
CA ASP A 110 13.57 38.02 -26.77
C ASP A 110 12.91 38.62 -25.52
N THR A 111 12.20 39.72 -25.70
CA THR A 111 11.56 40.47 -24.61
C THR A 111 10.12 40.04 -24.35
N ARG A 112 9.62 39.02 -25.05
CA ARG A 112 8.30 38.47 -24.79
C ARG A 112 8.24 37.80 -23.43
N GLU A 113 7.17 38.00 -22.66
CA GLU A 113 6.96 37.33 -21.37
C GLU A 113 7.08 35.79 -21.48
N ILE A 114 6.63 35.23 -22.61
CA ILE A 114 6.70 33.80 -22.90
C ILE A 114 8.15 33.29 -23.08
N ALA A 115 9.10 34.19 -23.35
CA ALA A 115 10.50 33.88 -23.61
C ALA A 115 11.38 34.01 -22.35
N GLU A 116 10.78 34.27 -21.19
CA GLU A 116 11.51 34.32 -19.92
C GLU A 116 12.25 33.00 -19.70
N PHE A 117 13.58 33.10 -19.62
CA PHE A 117 14.44 31.93 -19.52
C PHE A 117 15.06 31.79 -18.11
N TYR A 118 15.11 30.58 -17.63
CA TYR A 118 15.67 30.27 -16.31
C TYR A 118 17.18 30.08 -16.41
N PHE A 119 17.93 31.16 -16.29
CA PHE A 119 19.40 31.19 -16.47
C PHE A 119 20.19 30.47 -15.39
N ASP A 120 19.59 30.08 -14.27
CA ASP A 120 20.29 29.40 -13.18
C ASP A 120 20.88 28.05 -13.61
N LEU A 121 20.25 27.37 -14.56
CA LEU A 121 20.76 26.15 -15.18
C LEU A 121 22.05 26.39 -15.97
N ASP A 122 22.11 27.45 -16.76
CA ASP A 122 23.30 27.82 -17.52
C ASP A 122 24.48 28.07 -16.58
N ASN A 123 24.26 28.79 -15.49
CA ASN A 123 25.28 29.13 -14.50
C ASN A 123 25.83 27.87 -13.80
N LYS A 124 24.98 26.92 -13.48
CA LYS A 124 25.37 25.68 -12.77
C LYS A 124 26.03 24.64 -13.67
N THR A 125 25.60 24.56 -14.93
CA THR A 125 26.09 23.57 -15.89
C THR A 125 27.24 24.05 -16.74
N ASN A 126 27.63 25.33 -16.62
CA ASN A 126 28.58 26.02 -17.50
C ASN A 126 28.20 25.89 -18.98
N PHE A 127 26.90 25.83 -19.26
CA PHE A 127 26.33 25.77 -20.61
C PHE A 127 25.85 27.16 -21.00
N THR A 128 25.96 27.50 -22.26
CA THR A 128 25.45 28.80 -22.76
C THR A 128 24.27 28.57 -23.68
N THR A 129 23.10 28.91 -23.21
CA THR A 129 21.88 28.80 -24.01
C THR A 129 21.66 30.06 -24.88
N TYR A 130 21.46 29.84 -26.17
CA TYR A 130 21.10 30.88 -27.18
C TYR A 130 19.66 30.75 -27.60
N SER A 131 19.24 29.54 -28.05
CA SER A 131 17.90 29.32 -28.54
C SER A 131 17.27 28.10 -27.81
N VAL A 132 15.95 28.16 -27.59
CA VAL A 132 15.18 27.15 -26.91
C VAL A 132 13.97 26.76 -27.73
N LEU A 133 13.73 25.44 -27.79
CA LEU A 133 12.48 24.87 -28.26
C LEU A 133 11.95 23.95 -27.18
N CYS A 134 10.79 24.25 -26.61
CA CYS A 134 10.22 23.51 -25.47
C CYS A 134 8.81 23.04 -25.82
N SER A 135 8.60 21.72 -25.79
CA SER A 135 7.31 21.10 -26.07
C SER A 135 6.76 20.37 -24.83
N PRO A 136 5.48 20.60 -24.48
CA PRO A 136 4.87 19.86 -23.38
C PRO A 136 4.63 18.39 -23.77
N LEU A 137 4.81 17.50 -22.81
CA LEU A 137 4.48 16.08 -22.89
C LEU A 137 3.03 15.88 -22.44
N ILE A 138 2.12 15.71 -23.39
CA ILE A 138 0.67 15.64 -23.10
C ILE A 138 0.14 14.25 -23.41
N VAL A 139 -0.56 13.65 -22.43
CA VAL A 139 -1.30 12.38 -22.56
C VAL A 139 -2.71 12.56 -22.01
N ALA A 140 -3.72 12.23 -22.81
CA ALA A 140 -5.13 12.34 -22.40
C ALA A 140 -5.49 13.73 -21.82
N ASN A 141 -4.96 14.81 -22.45
CA ASN A 141 -5.15 16.21 -22.06
C ASN A 141 -4.45 16.63 -20.74
N GLU A 142 -3.65 15.77 -20.15
CA GLU A 142 -2.82 16.03 -18.97
C GLU A 142 -1.37 16.26 -19.39
N CYS A 143 -0.72 17.28 -18.84
CA CYS A 143 0.69 17.54 -19.10
C CYS A 143 1.53 16.85 -18.01
N ILE A 144 2.32 15.85 -18.42
CA ILE A 144 3.16 15.05 -17.50
C ILE A 144 4.60 15.57 -17.39
N GLY A 145 4.98 16.50 -18.26
CA GLY A 145 6.33 17.04 -18.33
C GLY A 145 6.59 17.88 -19.56
N VAL A 146 7.86 18.12 -19.86
CA VAL A 146 8.32 18.86 -21.05
C VAL A 146 9.56 18.22 -21.66
N ILE A 147 9.71 18.36 -22.99
CA ILE A 147 10.97 18.16 -23.70
C ILE A 147 11.53 19.53 -24.06
N GLN A 148 12.78 19.78 -23.74
CA GLN A 148 13.48 20.99 -24.05
C GLN A 148 14.67 20.68 -24.96
N CYS A 149 14.75 21.35 -26.14
CA CYS A 149 15.87 21.32 -27.04
C CYS A 149 16.60 22.66 -26.94
N LEU A 150 17.92 22.63 -26.87
CA LEU A 150 18.77 23.80 -26.68
C LEU A 150 19.74 23.95 -27.86
N ASN A 151 19.91 25.19 -28.34
CA ASN A 151 20.89 25.60 -29.31
C ASN A 151 20.83 24.84 -30.64
N LYS A 152 20.10 25.34 -31.59
CA LYS A 152 20.11 24.83 -32.97
C LYS A 152 21.52 24.91 -33.56
N LYS A 153 22.02 23.85 -34.20
CA LYS A 153 23.35 23.75 -34.83
C LYS A 153 23.35 24.29 -36.28
N THR A 154 22.62 25.36 -36.54
CA THR A 154 22.62 26.07 -37.83
C THR A 154 23.40 27.38 -37.74
N ALA A 155 23.74 27.98 -38.87
CA ALA A 155 24.54 29.23 -38.88
C ALA A 155 23.87 30.37 -38.10
N ASN A 156 22.55 30.47 -38.15
CA ASN A 156 21.76 31.47 -37.41
C ASN A 156 21.45 31.04 -35.96
N LYS A 157 21.74 29.77 -35.56
CA LYS A 157 21.49 29.19 -34.24
C LYS A 157 20.01 29.24 -33.78
N LEU A 158 19.06 29.37 -34.70
CA LEU A 158 17.64 29.55 -34.39
C LEU A 158 16.83 28.32 -34.81
N PHE A 159 15.91 27.92 -33.97
CA PHE A 159 14.87 26.94 -34.34
C PHE A 159 13.83 27.64 -35.25
N GLU A 160 13.31 26.92 -36.26
CA GLU A 160 12.34 27.41 -37.20
C GLU A 160 10.93 26.86 -36.90
N GLU A 161 9.92 27.29 -37.63
CA GLU A 161 8.55 26.83 -37.46
C GLU A 161 8.39 25.31 -37.74
N GLY A 162 9.14 24.80 -38.73
CA GLY A 162 9.21 23.38 -39.03
C GLY A 162 9.75 22.55 -37.85
N ASP A 163 10.76 23.08 -37.14
CA ASP A 163 11.28 22.43 -35.95
C ASP A 163 10.22 22.35 -34.83
N ARG A 164 9.42 23.39 -34.65
CA ARG A 164 8.34 23.44 -33.69
C ARG A 164 7.30 22.34 -33.96
N GLN A 165 6.84 22.24 -35.22
CA GLN A 165 5.87 21.23 -35.62
C GLN A 165 6.42 19.82 -35.48
N LEU A 166 7.69 19.60 -35.83
CA LEU A 166 8.33 18.32 -35.70
C LEU A 166 8.46 17.91 -34.23
N LEU A 167 8.89 18.81 -33.33
CA LEU A 167 9.01 18.49 -31.90
C LEU A 167 7.63 18.23 -31.28
N GLU A 168 6.60 18.98 -31.63
CA GLU A 168 5.23 18.69 -31.17
C GLU A 168 4.78 17.28 -31.59
N THR A 169 5.07 16.90 -32.85
CA THR A 169 4.73 15.59 -33.37
C THR A 169 5.49 14.44 -32.64
N LEU A 170 6.76 14.66 -32.34
CA LEU A 170 7.59 13.69 -31.59
C LEU A 170 7.25 13.62 -30.10
N SER A 171 6.76 14.70 -29.52
CA SER A 171 6.44 14.79 -28.09
C SER A 171 5.26 13.89 -27.69
N ALA A 172 4.27 13.70 -28.55
CA ALA A 172 3.10 12.89 -28.22
C ALA A 172 3.41 11.39 -28.00
N PRO A 173 4.10 10.67 -28.94
CA PRO A 173 4.50 9.30 -28.72
C PRO A 173 5.50 9.16 -27.57
N ALA A 174 6.42 10.12 -27.39
CA ALA A 174 7.34 10.13 -26.24
C ALA A 174 6.58 10.24 -24.91
N ALA A 175 5.60 11.14 -24.82
CA ALA A 175 4.77 11.28 -23.63
C ALA A 175 4.03 9.98 -23.28
N LEU A 176 3.45 9.33 -24.29
CA LEU A 176 2.74 8.05 -24.08
C LEU A 176 3.69 6.95 -23.61
N ALA A 177 4.87 6.85 -24.20
CA ALA A 177 5.88 5.87 -23.81
C ALA A 177 6.36 6.07 -22.37
N ILE A 178 6.67 7.30 -21.99
CA ILE A 178 7.08 7.67 -20.64
C ILE A 178 5.98 7.30 -19.62
N ARG A 179 4.73 7.62 -19.92
CA ARG A 179 3.59 7.27 -19.05
C ARG A 179 3.45 5.76 -18.90
N ASN A 180 3.53 5.01 -20.00
CA ASN A 180 3.40 3.56 -19.96
C ASN A 180 4.54 2.90 -19.15
N ALA A 181 5.78 3.32 -19.36
CA ALA A 181 6.93 2.82 -18.62
C ALA A 181 6.83 3.13 -17.11
N ARG A 182 6.37 4.36 -16.75
CA ARG A 182 6.12 4.73 -15.35
C ARG A 182 5.03 3.88 -14.72
N MET A 183 3.90 3.69 -15.41
CA MET A 183 2.81 2.83 -14.92
C MET A 183 3.26 1.36 -14.77
N ALA A 184 4.05 0.84 -15.71
CA ALA A 184 4.58 -0.51 -15.61
C ALA A 184 5.49 -0.69 -14.39
N LYS A 185 6.39 0.27 -14.14
CA LYS A 185 7.26 0.28 -12.96
C LYS A 185 6.45 0.34 -11.66
N GLU A 186 5.50 1.25 -11.57
CA GLU A 186 4.61 1.37 -10.40
C GLU A 186 3.84 0.07 -10.13
N LEU A 187 3.38 -0.62 -11.18
CA LEU A 187 2.69 -1.90 -11.05
C LEU A 187 3.62 -3.01 -10.55
N VAL A 188 4.85 -3.08 -11.07
CA VAL A 188 5.86 -4.05 -10.63
C VAL A 188 6.21 -3.83 -9.15
N ASP A 189 6.46 -2.58 -8.75
CA ASP A 189 6.79 -2.23 -7.37
C ASP A 189 5.62 -2.55 -6.42
N LYS A 190 4.39 -2.24 -6.83
CA LYS A 190 3.17 -2.58 -6.08
C LYS A 190 3.00 -4.10 -5.92
N ASN A 191 3.19 -4.86 -6.99
CA ASN A 191 3.09 -6.32 -6.94
C ASN A 191 4.17 -6.95 -6.06
N ARG A 192 5.39 -6.41 -6.10
CA ARG A 192 6.47 -6.85 -5.21
C ARG A 192 6.10 -6.60 -3.75
N MET A 193 5.67 -5.39 -3.42
CA MET A 193 5.25 -5.05 -2.05
C MET A 193 4.08 -5.91 -1.57
N GLN A 194 3.12 -6.19 -2.45
CA GLN A 194 1.99 -7.08 -2.15
C GLN A 194 2.47 -8.49 -1.77
N LYS A 195 3.39 -9.08 -2.53
CA LYS A 195 3.97 -10.39 -2.22
C LYS A 195 4.76 -10.41 -0.90
N GLU A 196 5.50 -9.34 -0.60
CA GLU A 196 6.20 -9.22 0.67
C GLU A 196 5.22 -9.22 1.86
N ILE A 197 4.08 -8.52 1.74
CA ILE A 197 3.03 -8.50 2.76
C ILE A 197 2.35 -9.87 2.88
N GLU A 198 2.09 -10.58 1.77
CA GLU A 198 1.53 -11.93 1.78
C GLU A 198 2.43 -12.92 2.54
N LEU A 199 3.74 -12.85 2.33
CA LEU A 199 4.71 -13.66 3.06
C LEU A 199 4.68 -13.37 4.57
N VAL A 200 4.57 -12.10 4.97
CA VAL A 200 4.41 -11.73 6.39
C VAL A 200 3.14 -12.33 6.96
N GLY A 201 2.03 -12.35 6.22
CA GLY A 201 0.79 -12.99 6.63
C GLY A 201 0.93 -14.51 6.84
N GLU A 202 1.67 -15.21 5.98
CA GLU A 202 1.96 -16.63 6.15
C GLU A 202 2.80 -16.92 7.41
N ILE A 203 3.84 -16.11 7.65
CA ILE A 203 4.66 -16.19 8.86
C ILE A 203 3.77 -15.98 10.10
N GLN A 204 2.90 -14.97 10.07
CA GLN A 204 2.01 -14.66 11.17
C GLN A 204 1.04 -15.80 11.49
N LYS A 205 0.46 -16.45 10.47
CA LYS A 205 -0.38 -17.64 10.66
C LYS A 205 0.34 -18.78 11.37
N SER A 206 1.65 -18.92 11.17
CA SER A 206 2.46 -19.94 11.86
C SER A 206 2.64 -19.68 13.36
N LEU A 207 2.39 -18.45 13.83
CA LEU A 207 2.43 -18.09 15.25
C LEU A 207 1.15 -18.47 15.99
N LEU A 208 0.03 -18.68 15.29
CA LEU A 208 -1.23 -19.09 15.89
C LEU A 208 -1.19 -20.59 16.23
N SER A 209 -1.89 -20.97 17.28
CA SER A 209 -2.06 -22.39 17.63
C SER A 209 -2.94 -23.07 16.58
N GLN A 210 -2.51 -24.25 16.12
CA GLN A 210 -3.30 -25.05 15.20
C GLN A 210 -4.29 -25.95 15.95
N ASN A 211 -5.52 -26.03 15.46
CA ASN A 211 -6.53 -26.89 16.02
C ASN A 211 -6.08 -28.37 15.97
N GLN A 212 -6.26 -29.05 17.07
CA GLN A 212 -5.89 -30.46 17.20
C GLN A 212 -6.88 -31.35 16.46
N LYS A 213 -6.40 -32.45 15.84
CA LYS A 213 -7.26 -33.43 15.14
C LYS A 213 -8.02 -34.39 16.10
N GLN A 214 -7.61 -34.49 17.34
CA GLN A 214 -8.21 -35.33 18.37
C GLN A 214 -9.14 -34.50 19.26
N PRO A 215 -10.03 -35.14 20.05
CA PRO A 215 -10.81 -34.43 21.04
C PRO A 215 -9.91 -33.59 21.95
N PHE A 216 -9.91 -32.28 21.72
CA PHE A 216 -9.16 -31.29 22.48
C PHE A 216 -10.14 -30.23 22.98
N PRO A 217 -10.08 -29.83 24.27
CA PRO A 217 -11.11 -28.97 24.83
C PRO A 217 -11.16 -27.57 24.23
N ILE A 218 -10.15 -27.19 23.45
CA ILE A 218 -10.03 -25.82 22.90
C ILE A 218 -9.92 -25.85 21.39
N ALA A 219 -10.64 -24.94 20.74
CA ALA A 219 -10.50 -24.64 19.32
C ALA A 219 -10.49 -23.12 19.10
N GLY A 220 -9.80 -22.68 18.07
CA GLY A 220 -9.73 -21.27 17.69
C GLY A 220 -9.77 -21.10 16.18
N ILE A 221 -10.28 -19.95 15.75
CA ILE A 221 -10.29 -19.51 14.34
C ILE A 221 -9.99 -18.01 14.29
N ASN A 222 -9.18 -17.61 13.32
CA ASN A 222 -8.88 -16.21 13.02
C ASN A 222 -8.99 -16.00 11.52
N ILE A 223 -9.81 -15.04 11.10
CA ILE A 223 -10.01 -14.63 9.70
C ILE A 223 -9.60 -13.16 9.58
N PRO A 224 -8.42 -12.88 9.04
CA PRO A 224 -7.97 -11.50 8.85
C PRO A 224 -8.85 -10.71 7.89
N ALA A 225 -9.11 -9.43 8.19
CA ALA A 225 -9.79 -8.51 7.26
C ALA A 225 -8.87 -8.09 6.10
N LYS A 226 -7.56 -8.16 6.33
CA LYS A 226 -6.50 -7.88 5.34
C LYS A 226 -5.55 -9.07 5.27
N VAL A 227 -4.40 -8.88 4.63
CA VAL A 227 -3.37 -9.92 4.51
C VAL A 227 -2.75 -10.28 5.87
N VAL A 228 -2.65 -9.31 6.77
CA VAL A 228 -2.11 -9.46 8.13
C VAL A 228 -3.16 -9.07 9.16
N SER A 229 -3.16 -9.75 10.31
CA SER A 229 -4.09 -9.55 11.42
C SER A 229 -3.46 -8.78 12.58
N GLY A 230 -4.26 -7.95 13.26
CA GLY A 230 -3.97 -7.43 14.60
C GLY A 230 -4.32 -8.42 15.70
N ASP A 231 -5.27 -9.29 15.43
CA ASP A 231 -5.76 -10.29 16.35
C ASP A 231 -4.89 -11.54 16.42
N PHE A 232 -4.91 -12.18 17.57
CA PHE A 232 -4.41 -13.55 17.71
C PHE A 232 -5.13 -14.34 18.78
N TYR A 233 -5.06 -15.65 18.66
CA TYR A 233 -5.35 -16.59 19.73
C TYR A 233 -4.20 -17.60 19.89
N ASN A 234 -4.02 -18.09 21.09
CA ASN A 234 -3.12 -19.21 21.37
C ASN A 234 -3.73 -20.11 22.42
N PHE A 235 -3.40 -21.40 22.35
CA PHE A 235 -3.71 -22.37 23.37
C PHE A 235 -2.65 -23.47 23.41
N SER A 236 -2.51 -24.12 24.58
CA SER A 236 -1.54 -25.18 24.77
C SER A 236 -1.98 -26.14 25.91
N ASP A 237 -1.58 -27.38 25.77
CA ASP A 237 -1.62 -28.34 26.90
C ASP A 237 -0.46 -28.02 27.84
N LEU A 238 -0.77 -27.70 29.08
CA LEU A 238 0.19 -27.40 30.15
C LEU A 238 0.54 -28.64 30.99
N GLY A 239 -0.04 -29.80 30.63
CA GLY A 239 0.08 -31.04 31.38
C GLY A 239 -0.86 -31.13 32.58
N ASN A 240 -0.97 -32.32 33.15
CA ASN A 240 -1.80 -32.61 34.33
C ASN A 240 -3.27 -32.16 34.21
N GLY A 241 -3.85 -32.22 32.99
CA GLY A 241 -5.23 -31.82 32.72
C GLY A 241 -5.46 -30.32 32.75
N LYS A 242 -4.41 -29.51 32.60
CA LYS A 242 -4.50 -28.05 32.49
C LYS A 242 -4.24 -27.58 31.08
N TYR A 243 -5.05 -26.62 30.62
CA TYR A 243 -4.99 -26.07 29.28
C TYR A 243 -4.97 -24.55 29.35
N GLY A 244 -3.88 -23.97 28.87
CA GLY A 244 -3.74 -22.51 28.78
C GLY A 244 -4.32 -22.00 27.48
N PHE A 245 -4.96 -20.82 27.53
CA PHE A 245 -5.50 -20.15 26.33
C PHE A 245 -5.49 -18.63 26.45
N THR A 246 -5.52 -17.97 25.30
CA THR A 246 -5.62 -16.51 25.19
C THR A 246 -6.25 -16.09 23.87
N VAL A 247 -6.94 -14.96 23.92
CA VAL A 247 -7.35 -14.16 22.73
C VAL A 247 -6.92 -12.72 22.98
N ALA A 248 -6.46 -12.06 21.96
CA ALA A 248 -6.02 -10.69 22.05
C ALA A 248 -6.27 -9.94 20.73
N ASP A 249 -6.51 -8.65 20.83
CA ASP A 249 -6.63 -7.71 19.71
C ASP A 249 -5.70 -6.51 19.94
N VAL A 250 -4.98 -6.11 18.89
CA VAL A 250 -4.02 -5.01 18.89
C VAL A 250 -4.62 -3.79 18.21
N SER A 251 -4.65 -2.69 18.91
CA SER A 251 -5.15 -1.40 18.40
C SER A 251 -4.53 -1.00 17.07
N GLY A 252 -5.38 -0.57 16.12
CA GLY A 252 -4.97 -0.16 14.78
C GLY A 252 -4.94 -1.31 13.77
N LYS A 253 -4.54 -1.03 12.53
CA LYS A 253 -4.61 -1.99 11.42
C LYS A 253 -3.36 -1.99 10.57
N GLY A 254 -3.01 -3.15 9.98
CA GLY A 254 -1.91 -3.31 9.05
C GLY A 254 -0.59 -3.70 9.71
N ILE A 255 0.54 -3.37 9.08
CA ILE A 255 1.86 -3.90 9.47
C ILE A 255 2.25 -3.56 10.91
N LYS A 256 1.92 -2.35 11.40
CA LYS A 256 2.28 -1.96 12.78
C LYS A 256 1.57 -2.80 13.83
N SER A 257 0.24 -3.01 13.70
CA SER A 257 -0.52 -3.87 14.61
C SER A 257 -0.06 -5.32 14.51
N SER A 258 0.21 -5.81 13.31
CA SER A 258 0.68 -7.19 13.10
C SER A 258 2.05 -7.49 13.73
N LEU A 259 2.96 -6.53 13.76
CA LEU A 259 4.25 -6.67 14.44
C LEU A 259 4.08 -6.72 15.98
N LEU A 260 3.25 -5.85 16.54
CA LEU A 260 2.97 -5.86 17.99
C LEU A 260 2.22 -7.14 18.38
N MET A 261 1.28 -7.61 17.55
CA MET A 261 0.61 -8.90 17.72
C MET A 261 1.61 -10.04 17.76
N SER A 262 2.54 -10.12 16.81
CA SER A 262 3.56 -11.16 16.74
C SER A 262 4.45 -11.16 17.99
N LYS A 263 4.79 -9.98 18.50
CA LYS A 263 5.51 -9.84 19.77
C LYS A 263 4.70 -10.35 20.95
N ALA A 264 3.45 -9.88 21.12
CA ALA A 264 2.58 -10.26 22.22
C ALA A 264 2.29 -11.78 22.24
N SER A 265 1.99 -12.36 21.07
CA SER A 265 1.78 -13.78 20.88
C SER A 265 3.03 -14.61 21.25
N SER A 266 4.22 -14.18 20.81
CA SER A 266 5.47 -14.88 21.10
C SER A 266 5.84 -14.82 22.59
N LEU A 267 5.66 -13.67 23.23
CA LEU A 267 5.87 -13.50 24.67
C LEU A 267 4.90 -14.39 25.47
N TYR A 268 3.60 -14.38 25.15
CA TYR A 268 2.63 -15.27 25.77
C TYR A 268 3.04 -16.74 25.64
N ARG A 269 3.37 -17.20 24.44
CA ARG A 269 3.78 -18.59 24.19
C ARG A 269 5.03 -19.02 24.97
N CYS A 270 5.94 -18.10 25.21
CA CYS A 270 7.13 -18.37 26.01
C CYS A 270 6.79 -18.45 27.50
N LEU A 271 6.09 -17.45 28.03
CA LEU A 271 5.82 -17.30 29.46
C LEU A 271 4.78 -18.32 29.97
N SER A 272 3.74 -18.62 29.19
CA SER A 272 2.66 -19.53 29.58
C SER A 272 3.13 -20.97 29.84
N LYS A 273 4.30 -21.36 29.36
CA LYS A 273 4.89 -22.69 29.62
C LYS A 273 5.41 -22.87 31.05
N THR A 274 5.73 -21.79 31.73
CA THR A 274 6.38 -21.82 33.07
C THR A 274 5.58 -21.07 34.12
N MET A 275 4.59 -20.25 33.71
CA MET A 275 3.79 -19.44 34.61
C MET A 275 2.33 -19.89 34.58
N PHE A 276 1.79 -20.20 35.76
CA PHE A 276 0.44 -20.73 35.95
C PHE A 276 -0.51 -19.74 36.65
N SER A 277 -0.12 -18.45 36.76
CA SER A 277 -0.96 -17.38 37.25
C SER A 277 -1.28 -16.42 36.09
N THR A 278 -2.56 -16.26 35.78
CA THR A 278 -3.01 -15.43 34.65
C THR A 278 -2.76 -13.93 34.90
N LYS A 279 -2.86 -13.46 36.16
CA LYS A 279 -2.54 -12.08 36.56
C LYS A 279 -1.05 -11.76 36.41
N GLU A 280 -0.16 -12.69 36.80
CA GLU A 280 1.28 -12.50 36.70
C GLU A 280 1.71 -12.46 35.23
N LEU A 281 1.12 -13.31 34.37
CA LEU A 281 1.31 -13.27 32.92
C LEU A 281 0.93 -11.90 32.35
N LEU A 282 -0.26 -11.38 32.68
CA LEU A 282 -0.68 -10.05 32.23
C LEU A 282 0.22 -8.93 32.75
N ASN A 283 0.67 -9.00 34.01
CA ASN A 283 1.58 -8.01 34.60
C ASN A 283 2.90 -7.92 33.84
N LEU A 284 3.50 -9.08 33.52
CA LEU A 284 4.75 -9.15 32.76
C LEU A 284 4.56 -8.68 31.33
N LEU A 285 3.53 -9.18 30.63
CA LEU A 285 3.21 -8.78 29.26
C LEU A 285 2.97 -7.27 29.17
N ASN A 286 2.25 -6.69 30.13
CA ASN A 286 2.00 -5.26 30.16
C ASN A 286 3.30 -4.46 30.26
N ASN A 287 4.19 -4.82 31.17
CA ASN A 287 5.46 -4.11 31.32
C ASN A 287 6.30 -4.18 30.05
N GLU A 288 6.44 -5.35 29.44
CA GLU A 288 7.18 -5.55 28.19
C GLU A 288 6.57 -4.79 27.00
N ILE A 289 5.25 -4.69 26.94
CA ILE A 289 4.55 -3.94 25.89
C ILE A 289 4.71 -2.44 26.13
N CYS A 290 4.57 -1.94 27.36
CA CYS A 290 4.77 -0.53 27.70
C CYS A 290 6.17 -0.01 27.36
N GLU A 291 7.21 -0.85 27.52
CA GLU A 291 8.59 -0.46 27.23
C GLU A 291 8.88 -0.34 25.74
N THR A 292 8.18 -1.09 24.91
CA THR A 292 8.58 -1.32 23.52
C THR A 292 7.53 -0.96 22.46
N ALA A 293 6.26 -0.80 22.84
CA ALA A 293 5.21 -0.43 21.89
C ALA A 293 5.38 1.03 21.41
N SER A 294 5.04 1.27 20.16
CA SER A 294 4.95 2.64 19.64
C SER A 294 3.88 3.42 20.41
N ARG A 295 4.13 4.71 20.63
CA ARG A 295 3.18 5.57 21.37
C ARG A 295 1.76 5.45 20.82
N GLY A 296 0.80 5.21 21.74
CA GLY A 296 -0.63 5.12 21.44
C GLY A 296 -1.09 3.74 20.94
N MET A 297 -0.24 2.73 20.90
CA MET A 297 -0.64 1.35 20.61
C MET A 297 -0.86 0.58 21.91
N PHE A 298 -1.90 -0.23 21.95
CA PHE A 298 -2.26 -1.08 23.09
C PHE A 298 -2.78 -2.42 22.59
N VAL A 299 -2.89 -3.38 23.53
CA VAL A 299 -3.39 -4.73 23.26
C VAL A 299 -4.46 -5.07 24.26
N THR A 300 -5.68 -5.38 23.80
CA THR A 300 -6.68 -6.02 24.65
C THR A 300 -6.36 -7.49 24.73
N MET A 301 -6.42 -8.12 25.90
CA MET A 301 -6.01 -9.51 26.06
C MET A 301 -6.76 -10.21 27.18
N LEU A 302 -7.31 -11.37 26.88
CA LEU A 302 -7.86 -12.29 27.87
C LEU A 302 -6.98 -13.53 27.95
N ILE A 303 -6.58 -13.90 29.17
CA ILE A 303 -5.82 -15.13 29.45
C ILE A 303 -6.63 -16.04 30.37
N GLY A 304 -6.68 -17.33 30.08
CA GLY A 304 -7.30 -18.33 30.92
C GLY A 304 -6.49 -19.61 31.03
N ILE A 305 -6.69 -20.34 32.16
CA ILE A 305 -6.20 -21.68 32.37
C ILE A 305 -7.39 -22.55 32.79
N TYR A 306 -7.76 -23.49 31.94
CA TYR A 306 -8.77 -24.51 32.26
C TYR A 306 -8.13 -25.69 32.95
N ASP A 307 -8.60 -26.03 34.14
CA ASP A 307 -8.23 -27.25 34.92
C ASP A 307 -9.37 -28.26 34.79
N SER A 308 -9.17 -29.29 33.95
CA SER A 308 -10.18 -30.32 33.70
C SER A 308 -10.42 -31.23 34.91
N ASN A 309 -9.44 -31.37 35.82
CA ASN A 309 -9.58 -32.19 37.02
C ASN A 309 -10.46 -31.52 38.07
N LYS A 310 -10.32 -30.17 38.17
CA LYS A 310 -11.10 -29.38 39.13
C LYS A 310 -12.39 -28.85 38.52
N LYS A 311 -12.53 -28.87 37.19
CA LYS A 311 -13.62 -28.25 36.43
C LYS A 311 -13.74 -26.75 36.71
N GLU A 312 -12.63 -26.05 36.63
CA GLU A 312 -12.51 -24.65 36.94
C GLU A 312 -11.70 -23.94 35.84
N ILE A 313 -11.99 -22.65 35.60
CA ILE A 313 -11.17 -21.77 34.78
C ILE A 313 -10.61 -20.67 35.68
N LEU A 314 -9.29 -20.52 35.69
CA LEU A 314 -8.60 -19.34 36.20
C LEU A 314 -8.48 -18.34 35.07
N ILE A 315 -8.99 -17.11 35.24
CA ILE A 315 -9.11 -16.12 34.16
C ILE A 315 -8.72 -14.70 34.59
N SER A 316 -8.09 -13.97 33.67
CA SER A 316 -7.81 -12.52 33.80
C SER A 316 -8.08 -11.84 32.46
N ASN A 317 -8.61 -10.61 32.50
CA ASN A 317 -9.02 -9.86 31.30
C ASN A 317 -8.43 -8.44 31.33
N ALA A 318 -7.53 -8.13 30.40
CA ALA A 318 -6.93 -6.82 30.21
C ALA A 318 -7.67 -6.02 29.13
N GLY A 319 -8.86 -5.53 29.44
CA GLY A 319 -9.67 -4.68 28.57
C GLY A 319 -10.15 -5.34 27.29
N HIS A 320 -10.21 -6.68 27.23
CA HIS A 320 -10.74 -7.43 26.10
C HIS A 320 -12.26 -7.59 26.22
N GLU A 321 -12.94 -7.81 25.07
CA GLU A 321 -14.38 -8.08 25.05
C GLU A 321 -14.77 -9.14 26.08
N PRO A 322 -15.86 -8.91 26.86
CA PRO A 322 -16.31 -9.89 27.86
C PRO A 322 -16.69 -11.22 27.18
N PRO A 323 -16.13 -12.35 27.65
CA PRO A 323 -16.42 -13.66 27.05
C PRO A 323 -17.88 -14.06 27.33
N LEU A 324 -18.44 -14.89 26.45
CA LEU A 324 -19.76 -15.50 26.65
C LEU A 324 -19.60 -16.92 27.20
N ILE A 325 -20.13 -17.17 28.38
CA ILE A 325 -20.11 -18.49 29.03
C ILE A 325 -21.51 -19.09 28.90
N LEU A 326 -21.64 -20.17 28.13
CA LEU A 326 -22.88 -20.94 27.98
C LEU A 326 -22.89 -22.10 28.94
N SER A 327 -23.81 -22.11 29.89
CA SER A 327 -24.02 -23.20 30.84
C SER A 327 -24.91 -24.31 30.28
N LYS A 328 -24.99 -25.45 30.94
CA LYS A 328 -25.79 -26.61 30.54
C LYS A 328 -27.29 -26.29 30.36
N ASP A 329 -27.82 -25.41 31.19
CA ASP A 329 -29.23 -24.96 31.15
C ASP A 329 -29.54 -23.94 30.06
N GLY A 330 -28.57 -23.66 29.17
CA GLY A 330 -28.72 -22.73 28.03
C GLY A 330 -28.63 -21.27 28.40
N LYS A 331 -28.22 -20.92 29.61
CA LYS A 331 -28.07 -19.54 30.03
C LYS A 331 -26.68 -19.02 29.73
N PHE A 332 -26.64 -17.75 29.33
CA PHE A 332 -25.37 -17.03 29.14
C PHE A 332 -25.01 -16.23 30.39
N SER A 333 -23.74 -16.27 30.75
CA SER A 333 -23.11 -15.39 31.72
C SER A 333 -21.81 -14.81 31.12
N SER A 334 -21.25 -13.84 31.76
CA SER A 334 -20.05 -13.15 31.29
C SER A 334 -19.11 -12.87 32.46
N PHE A 335 -17.88 -12.48 32.12
CA PHE A 335 -16.83 -12.08 33.06
C PHE A 335 -16.34 -10.69 32.70
N GLU A 336 -16.36 -9.78 33.65
CA GLU A 336 -15.91 -8.40 33.49
C GLU A 336 -14.39 -8.29 33.47
N GLU A 337 -13.88 -7.12 33.09
CA GLU A 337 -12.47 -6.80 32.96
C GLU A 337 -11.74 -6.88 34.31
N SER A 338 -10.47 -7.28 34.28
CA SER A 338 -9.55 -7.29 35.43
C SER A 338 -8.66 -6.04 35.50
N GLY A 339 -8.68 -5.23 34.45
CA GLY A 339 -7.87 -4.03 34.29
C GLY A 339 -7.88 -3.50 32.85
N PRO A 340 -7.21 -2.38 32.59
CA PRO A 340 -7.17 -1.77 31.26
C PRO A 340 -6.35 -2.58 30.26
N PRO A 341 -6.42 -2.31 28.95
CA PRO A 341 -5.58 -2.93 27.94
C PRO A 341 -4.08 -2.79 28.23
N LEU A 342 -3.30 -3.77 27.74
CA LEU A 342 -1.85 -3.77 27.88
C LEU A 342 -1.22 -2.64 27.06
N GLY A 343 -0.18 -2.00 27.60
CA GLY A 343 0.55 -0.94 26.90
C GLY A 343 0.04 0.47 27.14
N ILE A 344 -1.11 0.64 27.85
CA ILE A 344 -1.64 1.98 28.19
C ILE A 344 -0.86 2.57 29.37
N GLN A 345 -0.65 1.78 30.41
CA GLN A 345 0.03 2.24 31.63
C GLN A 345 0.90 1.11 32.19
N GLY A 346 2.15 1.42 32.50
CA GLY A 346 3.07 0.46 33.14
C GLY A 346 2.74 0.21 34.61
N LYS A 347 3.23 -0.91 35.13
CA LYS A 347 3.13 -1.30 36.56
C LYS A 347 1.69 -1.49 37.08
N ILE A 348 0.74 -1.75 36.19
CA ILE A 348 -0.62 -2.14 36.58
C ILE A 348 -0.56 -3.54 37.23
N GLN A 349 -1.40 -3.74 38.24
CA GLN A 349 -1.61 -5.03 38.86
C GLN A 349 -2.98 -5.57 38.42
N TYR A 350 -2.96 -6.56 37.54
CA TYR A 350 -4.17 -7.27 37.13
C TYR A 350 -4.65 -8.22 38.24
N THR A 351 -5.93 -8.56 38.22
CA THR A 351 -6.52 -9.53 39.11
C THR A 351 -6.87 -10.80 38.35
N GLU A 352 -6.99 -11.92 39.07
CA GLU A 352 -7.46 -13.19 38.51
C GLU A 352 -8.66 -13.72 39.29
N LYS A 353 -9.55 -14.42 38.61
CA LYS A 353 -10.75 -15.01 39.17
C LYS A 353 -10.85 -16.48 38.80
N VAL A 354 -11.30 -17.29 39.76
CA VAL A 354 -11.64 -18.69 39.53
C VAL A 354 -13.13 -18.79 39.23
N LEU A 355 -13.48 -19.38 38.10
CA LEU A 355 -14.86 -19.63 37.68
C LEU A 355 -15.14 -21.11 37.67
N PRO A 356 -16.24 -21.60 38.30
CA PRO A 356 -16.71 -22.98 38.09
C PRO A 356 -17.00 -23.23 36.62
N PHE A 357 -16.54 -24.36 36.09
CA PHE A 357 -16.68 -24.67 34.66
C PHE A 357 -17.03 -26.14 34.48
N SER A 358 -18.31 -26.46 34.80
CA SER A 358 -18.85 -27.79 34.65
C SER A 358 -19.97 -27.79 33.60
N GLU A 359 -19.90 -28.74 32.65
CA GLU A 359 -20.87 -28.85 31.52
C GLU A 359 -21.13 -27.55 30.79
N SER A 360 -20.10 -26.72 30.62
CA SER A 360 -20.14 -25.39 30.09
C SER A 360 -19.24 -25.21 28.87
N SER A 361 -19.47 -24.16 28.09
CA SER A 361 -18.57 -23.69 27.04
C SER A 361 -18.31 -22.21 27.22
N ILE A 362 -17.06 -21.76 27.06
CA ILE A 362 -16.70 -20.33 27.04
C ILE A 362 -16.25 -19.92 25.64
N TYR A 363 -16.81 -18.85 25.13
CA TYR A 363 -16.47 -18.23 23.86
C TYR A 363 -15.79 -16.90 24.11
N ILE A 364 -14.57 -16.77 23.64
CA ILE A 364 -13.80 -15.53 23.66
C ILE A 364 -13.66 -15.06 22.22
N PHE A 365 -13.91 -13.80 21.97
CA PHE A 365 -13.98 -13.25 20.60
C PHE A 365 -13.54 -11.80 20.57
N THR A 366 -13.13 -11.32 19.41
CA THR A 366 -12.77 -9.92 19.17
C THR A 366 -13.98 -9.13 18.67
N ASP A 367 -13.91 -7.81 18.78
CA ASP A 367 -14.99 -6.87 18.41
C ASP A 367 -15.42 -7.00 16.95
N GLY A 368 -14.52 -7.47 16.05
CA GLY A 368 -14.86 -7.76 14.66
C GLY A 368 -16.07 -8.69 14.50
N ILE A 369 -16.32 -9.60 15.44
CA ILE A 369 -17.49 -10.49 15.41
C ILE A 369 -18.78 -9.70 15.73
N THR A 370 -18.76 -8.86 16.75
CA THR A 370 -19.95 -8.12 17.19
C THR A 370 -20.21 -6.87 16.34
N GLU A 371 -19.16 -6.26 15.79
CA GLU A 371 -19.26 -5.07 14.95
C GLU A 371 -19.53 -5.35 13.47
N ILE A 372 -19.50 -6.61 13.04
CA ILE A 372 -19.76 -6.96 11.65
C ILE A 372 -21.16 -6.50 11.24
N LYS A 373 -21.25 -5.77 10.12
CA LYS A 373 -22.50 -5.12 9.68
C LYS A 373 -23.19 -5.90 8.59
N ASN A 374 -24.51 -6.01 8.71
CA ASN A 374 -25.35 -6.50 7.64
C ASN A 374 -25.50 -5.43 6.52
N PRO A 375 -26.09 -5.78 5.35
CA PRO A 375 -26.31 -4.83 4.26
C PRO A 375 -27.13 -3.59 4.64
N SER A 376 -27.99 -3.67 5.67
CA SER A 376 -28.76 -2.52 6.18
C SER A 376 -27.97 -1.61 7.13
N GLY A 377 -26.71 -1.99 7.47
CA GLY A 377 -25.84 -1.20 8.34
C GLY A 377 -25.93 -1.56 9.84
N SER A 378 -26.83 -2.46 10.24
CA SER A 378 -26.95 -2.91 11.64
C SER A 378 -25.83 -3.87 12.00
N MET A 379 -25.24 -3.71 13.19
CA MET A 379 -24.23 -4.62 13.73
C MET A 379 -24.87 -5.94 14.18
N LEU A 380 -24.09 -7.02 14.20
CA LEU A 380 -24.51 -8.31 14.73
C LEU A 380 -24.79 -8.21 16.23
N GLY A 381 -23.87 -7.57 16.98
CA GLY A 381 -23.90 -7.47 18.42
C GLY A 381 -23.71 -8.79 19.14
N ALA A 382 -23.57 -8.72 20.46
CA ALA A 382 -23.40 -9.91 21.29
C ALA A 382 -24.65 -10.83 21.27
N GLU A 383 -25.85 -10.26 21.18
CA GLU A 383 -27.09 -11.05 21.12
C GLU A 383 -27.19 -11.86 19.82
N GLY A 384 -26.91 -11.26 18.67
CA GLY A 384 -26.87 -11.99 17.42
C GLY A 384 -25.79 -13.08 17.37
N PHE A 385 -24.67 -12.87 18.05
CA PHE A 385 -23.62 -13.89 18.17
C PHE A 385 -24.08 -15.07 19.06
N LYS A 386 -24.80 -14.83 20.15
CA LYS A 386 -25.43 -15.88 20.97
C LYS A 386 -26.35 -16.79 20.19
N ASP A 387 -27.12 -16.25 19.24
CA ASP A 387 -28.00 -17.06 18.38
C ASP A 387 -27.22 -18.10 17.57
N TYR A 388 -26.08 -17.71 16.99
CA TYR A 388 -25.21 -18.63 16.26
C TYR A 388 -24.58 -19.69 17.18
N ILE A 389 -24.16 -19.30 18.39
CA ILE A 389 -23.64 -20.24 19.38
C ILE A 389 -24.68 -21.30 19.72
N ILE A 390 -25.91 -20.90 20.04
CA ILE A 390 -27.02 -21.82 20.37
C ILE A 390 -27.31 -22.75 19.20
N LYS A 391 -27.39 -22.23 18.00
CA LYS A 391 -27.67 -23.00 16.78
C LYS A 391 -26.69 -24.15 16.58
N HIS A 392 -25.40 -23.91 16.87
CA HIS A 392 -24.32 -24.85 16.59
C HIS A 392 -23.76 -25.56 17.82
N GLN A 393 -24.33 -25.36 19.03
CA GLN A 393 -23.79 -25.84 20.30
C GLN A 393 -23.54 -27.37 20.39
N LYS A 394 -24.26 -28.17 19.58
CA LYS A 394 -24.11 -29.63 19.53
C LYS A 394 -23.04 -30.13 18.59
N THR A 395 -22.44 -29.25 17.81
CA THR A 395 -21.40 -29.56 16.85
C THR A 395 -20.03 -29.57 17.56
N PRO A 396 -19.09 -30.47 17.21
CA PRO A 396 -17.72 -30.40 17.73
C PRO A 396 -17.08 -29.05 17.56
N ASN A 397 -16.26 -28.62 18.53
CA ASN A 397 -15.76 -27.23 18.64
C ASN A 397 -15.11 -26.69 17.35
N ASN A 398 -14.20 -27.43 16.72
CA ASN A 398 -13.55 -27.00 15.47
C ASN A 398 -14.59 -26.74 14.37
N LYS A 399 -15.48 -27.70 14.13
CA LYS A 399 -16.51 -27.58 13.09
C LYS A 399 -17.54 -26.51 13.43
N ARG A 400 -17.82 -26.32 14.72
CA ARG A 400 -18.73 -25.29 15.22
C ARG A 400 -18.23 -23.88 14.85
N LEU A 401 -16.95 -23.60 15.09
CA LEU A 401 -16.37 -22.30 14.76
C LEU A 401 -16.38 -22.02 13.26
N GLU A 402 -16.06 -23.03 12.43
CA GLU A 402 -16.14 -22.89 10.96
C GLU A 402 -17.58 -22.54 10.52
N LEU A 403 -18.59 -23.26 11.01
CA LEU A 403 -19.98 -23.02 10.66
C LEU A 403 -20.47 -21.64 11.11
N ILE A 404 -20.10 -21.20 12.30
CA ILE A 404 -20.44 -19.87 12.80
C ILE A 404 -19.86 -18.79 11.89
N ILE A 405 -18.56 -18.87 11.56
CA ILE A 405 -17.90 -17.88 10.70
C ILE A 405 -18.48 -17.91 9.29
N ASP A 406 -18.68 -19.10 8.70
CA ASP A 406 -19.27 -19.21 7.36
C ASP A 406 -20.65 -18.56 7.29
N GLU A 407 -21.53 -18.80 8.26
CA GLU A 407 -22.86 -18.20 8.28
C GLU A 407 -22.81 -16.69 8.55
N VAL A 408 -21.92 -16.23 9.40
CA VAL A 408 -21.71 -14.80 9.65
C VAL A 408 -21.29 -14.10 8.35
N LEU A 409 -20.39 -14.67 7.57
CA LEU A 409 -19.90 -14.10 6.32
C LEU A 409 -20.90 -14.26 5.16
N GLN A 410 -21.57 -15.41 5.03
CA GLN A 410 -22.55 -15.67 3.96
C GLN A 410 -23.82 -14.81 4.06
N SER A 411 -24.14 -14.23 5.20
CA SER A 411 -25.30 -13.35 5.39
C SER A 411 -25.22 -11.99 4.66
N GLY A 412 -24.26 -11.82 3.74
CA GLY A 412 -24.02 -10.57 3.01
C GLY A 412 -23.39 -9.47 3.87
N ARG A 413 -22.85 -9.82 5.02
CA ARG A 413 -22.15 -8.89 5.92
C ARG A 413 -20.77 -8.52 5.37
N ILE A 414 -20.36 -7.29 5.63
CA ILE A 414 -19.07 -6.76 5.17
C ILE A 414 -18.08 -6.84 6.33
N GLN A 415 -17.08 -7.67 6.18
CA GLN A 415 -15.96 -7.74 7.12
C GLN A 415 -15.11 -6.47 7.02
N LYS A 416 -14.99 -5.73 8.13
CA LYS A 416 -14.16 -4.51 8.23
C LYS A 416 -13.01 -4.67 9.21
N ASP A 417 -13.10 -5.66 10.12
CA ASP A 417 -12.09 -6.00 11.09
C ASP A 417 -11.78 -7.49 11.10
N ASP A 418 -10.72 -7.87 11.79
CA ASP A 418 -10.32 -9.25 11.96
C ASP A 418 -11.40 -10.00 12.76
N LEU A 419 -11.69 -11.24 12.40
CA LEU A 419 -12.68 -12.06 13.09
C LEU A 419 -11.95 -13.17 13.84
N THR A 420 -11.93 -13.10 15.16
CA THR A 420 -11.27 -14.09 15.98
C THR A 420 -12.25 -14.68 17.01
N ILE A 421 -12.32 -16.01 17.07
CA ILE A 421 -13.10 -16.73 18.07
C ILE A 421 -12.23 -17.86 18.63
N LEU A 422 -12.26 -18.01 19.95
CA LEU A 422 -11.74 -19.18 20.64
C LEU A 422 -12.86 -19.77 21.52
N VAL A 423 -13.01 -21.07 21.50
CA VAL A 423 -13.94 -21.79 22.39
C VAL A 423 -13.19 -22.78 23.26
N VAL A 424 -13.55 -22.84 24.53
CA VAL A 424 -13.18 -23.90 25.46
C VAL A 424 -14.43 -24.66 25.86
N ASP A 425 -14.45 -25.98 25.68
CA ASP A 425 -15.55 -26.87 26.06
C ASP A 425 -15.12 -27.77 27.21
N GLU A 426 -15.95 -27.87 28.24
CA GLU A 426 -15.76 -28.90 29.27
C GLU A 426 -16.19 -30.28 28.74
N LYS A 427 -17.17 -30.34 27.85
CA LYS A 427 -17.59 -31.56 27.16
C LYS A 427 -16.75 -31.79 25.92
N ILE A 428 -15.99 -32.87 25.93
CA ILE A 428 -15.30 -33.42 24.77
C ILE A 428 -16.14 -34.54 24.18
#